data_925f590ea6bb129f39b0defaf87147cd
#
_entry.id   925f590ea6bb129f39b0defaf87147cd
#
_cell.length_a   1.000
_cell.length_b   1.000
_cell.length_c   1.000
_cell.angle_alpha   90.00
_cell.angle_beta   90.00
_cell.angle_gamma   90.00
#
_symmetry.space_group_name_H-M   'P 1'
#
loop_
_entity.id
_entity.type
_entity.pdbx_description
1 polymer ?
#
loop_
_entity_poly.entity_id
_entity_poly.type
_entity_poly.pdbx_seq_one_letter_code
_entity_poly.pdbx_strand_id
1 'polypeptide(L)'
;ITGVNAGGKTMMLKSILSAIFLSKYLLPYNAHKSTVVSNFKSINAVLDDPQSVKNDISTFAGRMLEFSKLFEVKNAIVGVDEIELGTDSDEAASLFKVIIEDLIKNDIKIIITTHHKRLAALMASNPNVELIAALYDEENQKPTYQFLQGTIGRSYAFETALRYKIPAGVVKRAKEVYGEDKDRLNELIERSSELEREYRQKISNLDSEIENYKRLTNNLKEQ
;
A
#
# COMPACT_ATOMS: atom_id res chain seq x y z
N ILE A 1 1.13 -0.51 0.89
CA ILE A 1 0.44 -0.12 -0.35
C ILE A 1 0.28 -1.37 -1.20
N THR A 2 -0.93 -1.74 -1.55
CA THR A 2 -1.28 -2.95 -2.30
C THR A 2 -1.93 -2.62 -3.65
N GLY A 3 -2.11 -3.62 -4.50
CA GLY A 3 -2.84 -3.48 -5.77
C GLY A 3 -2.04 -3.87 -7.00
N VAL A 4 -2.58 -3.57 -8.18
CA VAL A 4 -2.05 -3.99 -9.48
C VAL A 4 -0.64 -3.49 -9.76
N ASN A 5 0.11 -4.28 -10.52
CA ASN A 5 1.34 -3.79 -11.14
C ASN A 5 0.99 -2.63 -12.10
N ALA A 6 1.89 -1.68 -12.20
CA ALA A 6 1.66 -0.41 -12.91
C ALA A 6 0.55 0.51 -12.33
N GLY A 7 -0.05 0.17 -11.18
CA GLY A 7 -1.05 1.02 -10.48
C GLY A 7 -0.47 2.27 -9.81
N GLY A 8 0.82 2.54 -9.97
CA GLY A 8 1.48 3.72 -9.41
C GLY A 8 2.04 3.53 -7.99
N LYS A 9 2.05 2.31 -7.43
CA LYS A 9 2.56 2.03 -6.06
C LYS A 9 3.98 2.55 -5.83
N THR A 10 4.92 2.14 -6.67
CA THR A 10 6.33 2.58 -6.62
C THR A 10 6.46 4.11 -6.79
N MET A 11 5.65 4.70 -7.67
CA MET A 11 5.65 6.16 -7.86
C MET A 11 5.14 6.88 -6.62
N MET A 12 4.06 6.40 -6.00
CA MET A 12 3.56 6.94 -4.74
C MET A 12 4.61 6.84 -3.64
N LEU A 13 5.24 5.68 -3.46
CA LEU A 13 6.32 5.47 -2.50
C LEU A 13 7.46 6.48 -2.71
N LYS A 14 7.98 6.58 -3.94
CA LYS A 14 9.06 7.50 -4.29
C LYS A 14 8.65 8.96 -4.10
N SER A 15 7.43 9.33 -4.44
CA SER A 15 6.92 10.70 -4.26
C SER A 15 6.86 11.09 -2.79
N ILE A 16 6.40 10.21 -1.92
CA ILE A 16 6.34 10.48 -0.47
C ILE A 16 7.75 10.63 0.10
N LEU A 17 8.67 9.70 -0.20
CA LEU A 17 10.06 9.79 0.27
C LEU A 17 10.76 11.05 -0.24
N SER A 18 10.53 11.42 -1.51
CA SER A 18 11.07 12.64 -2.11
C SER A 18 10.52 13.89 -1.43
N ALA A 19 9.21 13.96 -1.14
CA ALA A 19 8.61 15.08 -0.44
C ALA A 19 9.19 15.24 0.97
N ILE A 20 9.37 14.14 1.70
CA ILE A 20 9.99 14.15 3.03
C ILE A 20 11.46 14.59 2.95
N PHE A 21 12.20 14.10 1.96
CA PHE A 21 13.59 14.53 1.72
C PHE A 21 13.68 16.02 1.44
N LEU A 22 12.89 16.53 0.51
CA LEU A 22 12.86 17.95 0.16
C LEU A 22 12.45 18.81 1.35
N SER A 23 11.44 18.39 2.13
CA SER A 23 11.03 19.07 3.35
C SER A 23 12.16 19.18 4.37
N LYS A 24 12.95 18.11 4.54
CA LYS A 24 14.09 18.09 5.46
C LYS A 24 15.16 19.15 5.12
N TYR A 25 15.34 19.43 3.84
CA TYR A 25 16.29 20.45 3.35
C TYR A 25 15.64 21.80 3.04
N LEU A 26 14.40 22.03 3.50
CA LEU A 26 13.63 23.26 3.29
C LEU A 26 13.48 23.63 1.80
N LEU A 27 13.46 22.60 0.94
CA LEU A 27 13.22 22.77 -0.50
C LEU A 27 11.73 22.66 -0.79
N PRO A 28 11.23 23.39 -1.80
CA PRO A 28 9.82 23.32 -2.19
C PRO A 28 9.45 21.92 -2.72
N TYR A 29 8.27 21.44 -2.34
CA TYR A 29 7.71 20.17 -2.80
C TYR A 29 6.21 20.30 -2.99
N ASN A 30 5.64 19.45 -3.82
CA ASN A 30 4.22 19.48 -4.12
C ASN A 30 3.44 18.69 -3.06
N ALA A 31 2.64 19.38 -2.26
CA ALA A 31 1.80 18.78 -1.23
C ALA A 31 0.59 19.65 -0.93
N HIS A 32 -0.46 19.06 -0.36
CA HIS A 32 -1.60 19.83 0.12
C HIS A 32 -1.20 20.70 1.32
N LYS A 33 -1.84 21.88 1.47
CA LYS A 33 -1.55 22.85 2.54
C LYS A 33 -1.70 22.31 3.97
N SER A 34 -2.51 21.25 4.15
CA SER A 34 -2.69 20.58 5.44
C SER A 34 -1.69 19.43 5.68
N THR A 35 -0.74 19.20 4.76
CA THR A 35 0.24 18.12 4.91
C THR A 35 1.19 18.47 6.05
N VAL A 36 1.36 17.52 6.97
CA VAL A 36 2.33 17.61 8.07
C VAL A 36 3.39 16.55 7.86
N VAL A 37 4.64 16.97 7.84
CA VAL A 37 5.79 16.08 7.68
C VAL A 37 6.57 16.02 8.99
N SER A 38 6.76 14.81 9.51
CA SER A 38 7.58 14.58 10.70
C SER A 38 9.07 14.77 10.40
N ASN A 39 9.82 15.18 11.41
CA ASN A 39 11.26 15.33 11.28
C ASN A 39 11.96 13.98 11.57
N PHE A 40 12.41 13.31 10.52
CA PHE A 40 13.15 12.05 10.61
C PHE A 40 14.66 12.29 10.64
N LYS A 41 15.38 11.52 11.47
CA LYS A 41 16.86 11.56 11.49
C LYS A 41 17.43 11.01 10.19
N SER A 42 16.87 9.92 9.68
CA SER A 42 17.29 9.31 8.41
C SER A 42 16.11 8.94 7.51
N ILE A 43 16.38 8.92 6.22
CA ILE A 43 15.46 8.48 5.16
C ILE A 43 16.18 7.37 4.42
N ASN A 44 15.61 6.17 4.43
CA ASN A 44 16.18 4.99 3.82
C ASN A 44 15.23 4.45 2.75
N ALA A 45 15.76 3.80 1.74
CA ALA A 45 14.97 3.20 0.68
C ALA A 45 15.58 1.85 0.28
N VAL A 46 14.75 0.82 0.35
CA VAL A 46 15.03 -0.53 -0.16
C VAL A 46 14.23 -0.66 -1.46
N LEU A 47 14.84 -0.26 -2.54
CA LEU A 47 14.22 -0.25 -3.87
C LEU A 47 14.86 -1.34 -4.74
N ASP A 48 14.07 -1.91 -5.63
CA ASP A 48 14.63 -2.79 -6.65
C ASP A 48 15.50 -1.99 -7.61
N ASP A 49 16.75 -2.41 -7.73
CA ASP A 49 17.62 -1.99 -8.81
C ASP A 49 17.81 -3.18 -9.76
N PRO A 50 17.20 -3.17 -10.96
CA PRO A 50 17.39 -4.22 -11.95
C PRO A 50 18.85 -4.38 -12.40
N GLN A 51 19.71 -3.41 -12.04
CA GLN A 51 21.13 -3.40 -12.42
C GLN A 51 22.06 -3.89 -11.29
N SER A 52 21.56 -4.16 -10.09
CA SER A 52 22.40 -4.59 -8.95
C SER A 52 22.78 -6.09 -8.96
N VAL A 53 22.73 -6.75 -10.11
CA VAL A 53 23.16 -8.15 -10.33
C VAL A 53 24.68 -8.36 -10.07
N LYS A 54 25.37 -7.40 -9.47
CA LYS A 54 26.85 -7.45 -9.33
C LYS A 54 27.37 -8.25 -8.13
N ASN A 55 26.51 -8.78 -7.28
CA ASN A 55 26.96 -9.63 -6.16
C ASN A 55 26.28 -10.99 -6.26
N ASP A 56 27.04 -12.08 -6.06
CA ASP A 56 26.61 -13.49 -6.01
C ASP A 56 25.62 -13.80 -4.85
N ILE A 57 25.06 -12.78 -4.23
CA ILE A 57 24.06 -12.89 -3.16
C ILE A 57 22.68 -12.96 -3.81
N SER A 58 21.87 -13.96 -3.44
CA SER A 58 20.49 -14.02 -3.92
C SER A 58 19.74 -12.74 -3.57
N THR A 59 18.79 -12.31 -4.40
CA THR A 59 17.99 -11.09 -4.21
C THR A 59 17.36 -11.03 -2.81
N PHE A 60 16.90 -12.17 -2.29
CA PHE A 60 16.35 -12.26 -0.94
C PHE A 60 17.40 -12.05 0.16
N ALA A 61 18.56 -12.68 0.05
CA ALA A 61 19.63 -12.53 1.03
C ALA A 61 20.18 -11.08 1.07
N GLY A 62 20.32 -10.43 -0.09
CA GLY A 62 20.66 -9.02 -0.19
C GLY A 62 19.65 -8.14 0.54
N ARG A 63 18.36 -8.41 0.35
CA ARG A 63 17.28 -7.72 1.02
C ARG A 63 17.29 -7.92 2.55
N MET A 64 17.56 -9.14 3.02
CA MET A 64 17.73 -9.42 4.46
C MET A 64 18.89 -8.65 5.06
N LEU A 65 19.99 -8.49 4.33
CA LEU A 65 21.11 -7.68 4.77
C LEU A 65 20.75 -6.17 4.86
N GLU A 66 19.92 -5.67 3.98
CA GLU A 66 19.42 -4.29 4.08
C GLU A 66 18.48 -4.13 5.27
N PHE A 67 17.55 -5.06 5.48
CA PHE A 67 16.68 -5.05 6.65
C PHE A 67 17.45 -5.15 7.97
N SER A 68 18.51 -5.97 8.05
CA SER A 68 19.29 -6.11 9.26
C SER A 68 19.88 -4.78 9.73
N LYS A 69 20.28 -3.90 8.81
CA LYS A 69 20.80 -2.57 9.12
C LYS A 69 19.74 -1.62 9.69
N LEU A 70 18.46 -1.86 9.35
CA LEU A 70 17.36 -1.02 9.83
C LEU A 70 17.12 -1.20 11.34
N PHE A 71 17.48 -2.35 11.91
CA PHE A 71 17.36 -2.57 13.36
C PHE A 71 18.32 -1.71 14.19
N GLU A 72 19.35 -1.16 13.57
CA GLU A 72 20.34 -0.28 14.22
C GLU A 72 19.95 1.21 14.18
N VAL A 73 18.92 1.57 13.40
CA VAL A 73 18.47 2.96 13.22
C VAL A 73 17.27 3.28 14.12
N LYS A 74 17.11 4.54 14.49
CA LYS A 74 15.96 5.05 15.23
C LYS A 74 15.47 6.36 14.62
N ASN A 75 14.18 6.65 14.79
CA ASN A 75 13.55 7.84 14.24
C ASN A 75 13.83 7.99 12.73
N ALA A 76 13.56 6.93 11.99
CA ALA A 76 13.78 6.84 10.54
C ALA A 76 12.46 6.65 9.79
N ILE A 77 12.46 7.07 8.53
CA ILE A 77 11.47 6.61 7.57
C ILE A 77 12.13 5.72 6.53
N VAL A 78 11.48 4.61 6.21
CA VAL A 78 11.98 3.61 5.27
C VAL A 78 10.93 3.35 4.21
N GLY A 79 11.32 3.43 2.95
CA GLY A 79 10.52 2.96 1.83
C GLY A 79 11.00 1.60 1.34
N VAL A 80 10.10 0.64 1.18
CA VAL A 80 10.42 -0.70 0.65
C VAL A 80 9.53 -0.97 -0.55
N ASP A 81 10.14 -1.19 -1.69
CA ASP A 81 9.41 -1.57 -2.91
C ASP A 81 9.42 -3.08 -3.10
N GLU A 82 8.24 -3.66 -3.36
CA GLU A 82 8.04 -5.09 -3.59
C GLU A 82 8.75 -5.99 -2.55
N ILE A 83 8.35 -5.87 -1.29
CA ILE A 83 9.04 -6.43 -0.12
C ILE A 83 9.34 -7.94 -0.22
N GLU A 84 8.50 -8.70 -0.91
CA GLU A 84 8.54 -10.16 -1.00
C GLU A 84 9.45 -10.73 -2.10
N LEU A 85 10.14 -9.92 -2.86
CA LEU A 85 10.96 -10.39 -3.97
C LEU A 85 12.04 -11.41 -3.54
N GLY A 86 12.11 -12.51 -4.27
CA GLY A 86 13.22 -13.46 -4.22
C GLY A 86 13.01 -14.66 -3.31
N THR A 87 11.80 -14.90 -2.76
CA THR A 87 11.52 -16.10 -1.95
C THR A 87 10.06 -16.57 -2.07
N ASP A 88 9.72 -17.68 -1.40
CA ASP A 88 8.34 -18.15 -1.29
C ASP A 88 7.45 -17.13 -0.60
N SER A 89 6.26 -16.92 -1.17
CA SER A 89 5.36 -15.85 -0.75
C SER A 89 4.77 -16.02 0.64
N ASP A 90 4.57 -17.26 1.07
CA ASP A 90 3.91 -17.58 2.33
C ASP A 90 4.88 -17.50 3.50
N GLU A 91 6.12 -17.97 3.29
CA GLU A 91 7.23 -17.80 4.24
C GLU A 91 7.59 -16.33 4.37
N ALA A 92 7.73 -15.62 3.25
CA ALA A 92 8.02 -14.19 3.21
C ALA A 92 6.97 -13.38 3.99
N ALA A 93 5.68 -13.62 3.77
CA ALA A 93 4.61 -12.89 4.45
C ALA A 93 4.71 -13.04 5.98
N SER A 94 5.03 -14.24 6.46
CA SER A 94 5.16 -14.51 7.90
C SER A 94 6.40 -13.84 8.49
N LEU A 95 7.54 -13.93 7.82
CA LEU A 95 8.79 -13.33 8.24
C LEU A 95 8.70 -11.79 8.25
N PHE A 96 8.23 -11.21 7.15
CA PHE A 96 8.13 -9.75 7.04
C PHE A 96 7.10 -9.16 7.99
N LYS A 97 6.01 -9.88 8.32
CA LYS A 97 5.10 -9.44 9.37
C LYS A 97 5.85 -9.15 10.67
N VAL A 98 6.65 -10.09 11.14
CA VAL A 98 7.39 -9.96 12.41
C VAL A 98 8.46 -8.86 12.31
N ILE A 99 9.21 -8.82 11.21
CA ILE A 99 10.22 -7.77 10.96
C ILE A 99 9.59 -6.38 11.01
N ILE A 100 8.47 -6.18 10.33
CA ILE A 100 7.78 -4.88 10.28
C ILE A 100 7.27 -4.49 11.68
N GLU A 101 6.66 -5.42 12.41
CA GLU A 101 6.18 -5.17 13.77
C GLU A 101 7.31 -4.74 14.72
N ASP A 102 8.47 -5.36 14.62
CA ASP A 102 9.63 -5.00 15.45
C ASP A 102 10.27 -3.67 15.03
N LEU A 103 10.32 -3.37 13.74
CA LEU A 103 10.77 -2.07 13.26
C LEU A 103 9.83 -0.94 13.70
N ILE A 104 8.51 -1.17 13.70
CA ILE A 104 7.53 -0.21 14.23
C ILE A 104 7.75 0.05 15.72
N LYS A 105 8.03 -0.98 16.53
CA LYS A 105 8.36 -0.84 17.96
C LYS A 105 9.64 -0.01 18.19
N ASN A 106 10.57 -0.04 17.25
CA ASN A 106 11.82 0.73 17.28
C ASN A 106 11.69 2.17 16.75
N ASP A 107 10.46 2.71 16.66
CA ASP A 107 10.17 4.05 16.16
C ASP A 107 10.62 4.29 14.71
N ILE A 108 10.48 3.28 13.88
CA ILE A 108 10.69 3.37 12.43
C ILE A 108 9.34 3.47 11.73
N LYS A 109 9.16 4.48 10.90
CA LYS A 109 8.03 4.58 9.98
C LYS A 109 8.38 3.89 8.67
N ILE A 110 7.50 3.01 8.20
CA ILE A 110 7.78 2.20 7.02
C ILE A 110 6.66 2.39 6.01
N ILE A 111 7.03 2.63 4.76
CA ILE A 111 6.11 2.62 3.62
C ILE A 111 6.50 1.45 2.73
N ILE A 112 5.59 0.51 2.55
CA ILE A 112 5.85 -0.73 1.83
C ILE A 112 4.91 -0.83 0.64
N THR A 113 5.44 -1.21 -0.52
CA THR A 113 4.63 -1.70 -1.62
C THR A 113 4.69 -3.22 -1.66
N THR A 114 3.57 -3.84 -1.95
CA THR A 114 3.46 -5.30 -2.12
C THR A 114 2.31 -5.64 -3.06
N HIS A 115 2.44 -6.72 -3.78
CA HIS A 115 1.34 -7.35 -4.49
C HIS A 115 0.81 -8.59 -3.75
N HIS A 116 1.43 -8.95 -2.63
CA HIS A 116 1.02 -10.08 -1.79
C HIS A 116 -0.10 -9.70 -0.82
N LYS A 117 -1.29 -10.22 -1.09
CA LYS A 117 -2.47 -10.01 -0.25
C LYS A 117 -2.31 -10.61 1.15
N ARG A 118 -1.55 -11.72 1.29
CA ARG A 118 -1.38 -12.40 2.57
C ARG A 118 -0.65 -11.52 3.58
N LEU A 119 0.45 -10.87 3.21
CA LEU A 119 1.14 -9.94 4.11
C LEU A 119 0.22 -8.79 4.51
N ALA A 120 -0.48 -8.19 3.56
CA ALA A 120 -1.43 -7.13 3.86
C ALA A 120 -2.56 -7.59 4.81
N ALA A 121 -3.11 -8.78 4.60
CA ALA A 121 -4.14 -9.35 5.48
C ALA A 121 -3.59 -9.63 6.90
N LEU A 122 -2.37 -10.15 7.02
CA LEU A 122 -1.72 -10.37 8.32
C LEU A 122 -1.45 -9.07 9.08
N MET A 123 -1.24 -7.95 8.36
CA MET A 123 -0.98 -6.64 8.95
C MET A 123 -2.26 -5.84 9.23
N ALA A 124 -3.40 -6.23 8.67
CA ALA A 124 -4.67 -5.50 8.77
C ALA A 124 -5.18 -5.32 10.22
N SER A 125 -4.86 -6.25 11.12
CA SER A 125 -5.25 -6.19 12.53
C SER A 125 -4.32 -5.33 13.39
N ASN A 126 -3.19 -4.85 12.86
CA ASN A 126 -2.24 -4.05 13.62
C ASN A 126 -2.66 -2.56 13.60
N PRO A 127 -2.99 -1.94 14.76
CA PRO A 127 -3.49 -0.56 14.82
C PRO A 127 -2.46 0.49 14.36
N ASN A 128 -1.18 0.12 14.27
CA ASN A 128 -0.11 1.00 13.79
C ASN A 128 0.13 0.88 12.27
N VAL A 129 -0.71 0.12 11.57
CA VAL A 129 -0.57 -0.12 10.13
C VAL A 129 -1.79 0.41 9.39
N GLU A 130 -1.54 1.22 8.39
CA GLU A 130 -2.56 1.69 7.47
C GLU A 130 -2.43 0.97 6.12
N LEU A 131 -3.53 0.39 5.66
CA LEU A 131 -3.60 -0.27 4.36
C LEU A 131 -4.03 0.74 3.29
N ILE A 132 -3.38 0.70 2.15
CA ILE A 132 -3.70 1.57 1.02
C ILE A 132 -3.75 0.71 -0.25
N ALA A 133 -4.85 0.78 -0.97
CA ALA A 133 -5.04 0.07 -2.24
C ALA A 133 -4.90 1.01 -3.43
N ALA A 134 -4.10 0.62 -4.43
CA ALA A 134 -4.14 1.25 -5.74
C ALA A 134 -5.40 0.78 -6.49
N LEU A 135 -6.22 1.72 -6.95
CA LEU A 135 -7.47 1.45 -7.65
C LEU A 135 -7.24 1.14 -9.13
N TYR A 136 -8.13 0.34 -9.67
CA TYR A 136 -8.12 -0.08 -11.07
C TYR A 136 -9.50 0.11 -11.68
N ASP A 137 -9.54 0.64 -12.90
CA ASP A 137 -10.76 0.78 -13.69
C ASP A 137 -10.99 -0.51 -14.46
N GLU A 138 -11.96 -1.30 -14.04
CA GLU A 138 -12.28 -2.60 -14.64
C GLU A 138 -12.93 -2.48 -16.01
N GLU A 139 -13.74 -1.44 -16.22
CA GLU A 139 -14.43 -1.22 -17.49
C GLU A 139 -13.42 -0.87 -18.60
N ASN A 140 -12.53 0.05 -18.32
CA ASN A 140 -11.50 0.50 -19.27
C ASN A 140 -10.19 -0.31 -19.17
N GLN A 141 -10.11 -1.27 -18.24
CA GLN A 141 -8.96 -2.15 -18.02
C GLN A 141 -7.63 -1.39 -17.86
N LYS A 142 -7.64 -0.31 -17.06
CA LYS A 142 -6.47 0.54 -16.84
C LYS A 142 -6.33 0.98 -15.38
N PRO A 143 -5.12 1.27 -14.90
CA PRO A 143 -4.92 1.84 -13.58
C PRO A 143 -5.51 3.26 -13.54
N THR A 144 -6.16 3.60 -12.44
CA THR A 144 -6.70 4.95 -12.20
C THR A 144 -5.69 5.91 -11.62
N TYR A 145 -4.58 5.39 -11.08
CA TYR A 145 -3.60 6.12 -10.27
C TYR A 145 -4.20 6.79 -9.02
N GLN A 146 -5.36 6.31 -8.60
CA GLN A 146 -6.00 6.71 -7.35
C GLN A 146 -5.73 5.65 -6.28
N PHE A 147 -5.75 6.09 -5.03
CA PHE A 147 -5.46 5.25 -3.89
C PHE A 147 -6.60 5.35 -2.88
N LEU A 148 -6.99 4.20 -2.33
CA LEU A 148 -8.02 4.09 -1.31
C LEU A 148 -7.40 3.58 -0.01
N GLN A 149 -7.61 4.31 1.06
CA GLN A 149 -7.15 3.98 2.40
C GLN A 149 -8.07 2.96 3.07
N GLY A 150 -7.51 2.12 3.94
CA GLY A 150 -8.25 1.14 4.75
C GLY A 150 -8.59 -0.16 4.02
N THR A 151 -8.05 -0.40 2.82
CA THR A 151 -8.41 -1.58 2.02
C THR A 151 -7.19 -2.25 1.37
N ILE A 152 -7.39 -3.50 0.93
CA ILE A 152 -6.39 -4.29 0.21
C ILE A 152 -6.73 -4.30 -1.28
N GLY A 153 -5.75 -3.95 -2.12
CA GLY A 153 -5.94 -3.93 -3.58
C GLY A 153 -6.08 -5.32 -4.21
N ARG A 154 -6.85 -5.36 -5.30
CA ARG A 154 -7.01 -6.58 -6.13
C ARG A 154 -5.76 -6.91 -6.93
N SER A 155 -5.67 -8.17 -7.34
CA SER A 155 -4.74 -8.64 -8.36
C SER A 155 -5.51 -8.92 -9.65
N TYR A 156 -5.03 -8.41 -10.78
CA TYR A 156 -5.68 -8.50 -12.10
C TYR A 156 -4.81 -9.26 -13.11
N ALA A 157 -4.18 -10.35 -12.67
CA ALA A 157 -3.32 -11.15 -13.54
C ALA A 157 -4.08 -11.74 -14.73
N PHE A 158 -5.29 -12.23 -14.52
CA PHE A 158 -6.13 -12.83 -15.55
C PHE A 158 -6.65 -11.79 -16.54
N GLU A 159 -7.08 -10.64 -16.04
CA GLU A 159 -7.54 -9.51 -16.85
C GLU A 159 -6.37 -8.93 -17.66
N THR A 160 -5.20 -8.85 -17.06
CA THR A 160 -3.97 -8.45 -17.76
C THR A 160 -3.64 -9.43 -18.87
N ALA A 161 -3.73 -10.74 -18.62
CA ALA A 161 -3.50 -11.76 -19.64
C ALA A 161 -4.46 -11.61 -20.84
N LEU A 162 -5.76 -11.38 -20.58
CA LEU A 162 -6.74 -11.11 -21.63
C LEU A 162 -6.41 -9.84 -22.42
N ARG A 163 -6.02 -8.77 -21.75
CA ARG A 163 -5.60 -7.50 -22.36
C ARG A 163 -4.42 -7.70 -23.33
N TYR A 164 -3.45 -8.53 -22.96
CA TYR A 164 -2.31 -8.89 -23.82
C TYR A 164 -2.62 -10.03 -24.78
N LYS A 165 -3.92 -10.26 -25.05
CA LYS A 165 -4.41 -11.20 -26.07
C LYS A 165 -4.08 -12.67 -25.82
N ILE A 166 -3.84 -13.07 -24.57
CA ILE A 166 -3.82 -14.50 -24.22
C ILE A 166 -5.22 -15.06 -24.48
N PRO A 167 -5.35 -16.20 -25.20
CA PRO A 167 -6.65 -16.75 -25.56
C PRO A 167 -7.55 -16.95 -24.33
N ALA A 168 -8.80 -16.51 -24.42
CA ALA A 168 -9.77 -16.59 -23.33
C ALA A 168 -9.95 -18.00 -22.76
N GLY A 169 -9.89 -19.04 -23.62
CA GLY A 169 -9.93 -20.43 -23.18
C GLY A 169 -8.75 -20.86 -22.30
N VAL A 170 -7.56 -20.27 -22.51
CA VAL A 170 -6.39 -20.51 -21.66
C VAL A 170 -6.58 -19.83 -20.31
N VAL A 171 -7.02 -18.58 -20.33
CA VAL A 171 -7.28 -17.80 -19.10
C VAL A 171 -8.39 -18.43 -18.26
N LYS A 172 -9.44 -18.94 -18.91
CA LYS A 172 -10.53 -19.66 -18.24
C LYS A 172 -10.00 -20.89 -17.50
N ARG A 173 -9.23 -21.75 -18.14
CA ARG A 173 -8.62 -22.92 -17.50
C ARG A 173 -7.67 -22.53 -16.37
N ALA A 174 -6.91 -21.43 -16.53
CA ALA A 174 -6.04 -20.94 -15.47
C ALA A 174 -6.85 -20.46 -14.25
N LYS A 175 -8.00 -19.82 -14.44
CA LYS A 175 -8.93 -19.46 -13.35
C LYS A 175 -9.48 -20.70 -12.64
N GLU A 176 -9.84 -21.74 -13.37
CA GLU A 176 -10.31 -23.02 -12.82
C GLU A 176 -9.20 -23.68 -11.95
N VAL A 177 -7.97 -23.69 -12.42
CA VAL A 177 -6.78 -24.18 -11.66
C VAL A 177 -6.50 -23.34 -10.42
N TYR A 178 -6.72 -22.02 -10.49
CA TYR A 178 -6.50 -21.13 -9.34
C TYR A 178 -7.46 -21.43 -8.18
N GLY A 179 -8.60 -22.04 -8.48
CA GLY A 179 -9.57 -22.59 -7.53
C GLY A 179 -10.62 -21.60 -7.04
N GLU A 180 -11.83 -22.08 -6.96
CA GLU A 180 -13.02 -21.34 -6.49
C GLU A 180 -12.86 -20.81 -5.05
N ASP A 181 -12.09 -21.47 -4.19
CA ASP A 181 -11.88 -21.09 -2.79
C ASP A 181 -11.08 -19.77 -2.66
N LYS A 182 -10.11 -19.54 -3.53
CA LYS A 182 -9.35 -18.28 -3.55
C LYS A 182 -10.17 -17.13 -4.13
N ASP A 183 -11.01 -17.39 -5.13
CA ASP A 183 -11.92 -16.38 -5.66
C ASP A 183 -12.96 -15.98 -4.60
N ARG A 184 -13.46 -16.93 -3.82
CA ARG A 184 -14.42 -16.67 -2.73
C ARG A 184 -13.80 -15.83 -1.60
N LEU A 185 -12.54 -16.07 -1.24
CA LEU A 185 -11.85 -15.25 -0.26
C LEU A 185 -11.63 -13.82 -0.79
N ASN A 186 -11.29 -13.68 -2.06
CA ASN A 186 -11.15 -12.38 -2.71
C ASN A 186 -12.47 -11.62 -2.75
N GLU A 187 -13.58 -12.30 -3.06
CA GLU A 187 -14.93 -11.71 -3.07
C GLU A 187 -15.35 -11.21 -1.69
N LEU A 188 -15.04 -11.95 -0.63
CA LEU A 188 -15.28 -11.51 0.76
C LEU A 188 -14.44 -10.30 1.14
N ILE A 189 -13.17 -10.26 0.77
CA ILE A 189 -12.28 -9.11 0.99
C ILE A 189 -12.82 -7.87 0.26
N GLU A 190 -13.31 -8.05 -0.96
CA GLU A 190 -13.90 -6.95 -1.72
C GLU A 190 -15.16 -6.40 -1.11
N ARG A 191 -16.10 -7.27 -0.80
CA ARG A 191 -17.35 -6.86 -0.20
C ARG A 191 -17.13 -6.12 1.11
N SER A 192 -16.13 -6.54 1.90
CA SER A 192 -15.69 -5.81 3.09
C SER A 192 -15.14 -4.42 2.74
N SER A 193 -14.33 -4.32 1.70
CA SER A 193 -13.75 -3.06 1.25
C SER A 193 -14.76 -2.08 0.67
N GLU A 194 -15.75 -2.58 -0.07
CA GLU A 194 -16.88 -1.78 -0.58
C GLU A 194 -17.74 -1.23 0.57
N LEU A 195 -18.05 -2.09 1.53
CA LEU A 195 -18.83 -1.70 2.72
C LEU A 195 -18.09 -0.61 3.52
N GLU A 196 -16.80 -0.77 3.72
CA GLU A 196 -15.96 0.21 4.42
C GLU A 196 -15.93 1.56 3.68
N ARG A 197 -15.86 1.53 2.35
CA ARG A 197 -15.92 2.74 1.50
C ARG A 197 -17.27 3.45 1.63
N GLU A 198 -18.37 2.70 1.59
CA GLU A 198 -19.71 3.26 1.79
C GLU A 198 -19.87 3.88 3.18
N TYR A 199 -19.40 3.19 4.23
CA TYR A 199 -19.45 3.71 5.60
C TYR A 199 -18.62 4.97 5.75
N ARG A 200 -17.40 5.03 5.22
CA ARG A 200 -16.56 6.24 5.24
C ARG A 200 -17.23 7.41 4.52
N GLN A 201 -17.87 7.16 3.40
CA GLN A 201 -18.59 8.19 2.67
C GLN A 201 -19.82 8.69 3.43
N LYS A 202 -20.57 7.79 4.09
CA LYS A 202 -21.67 8.15 4.96
C LYS A 202 -21.20 8.95 6.19
N ILE A 203 -20.10 8.56 6.82
CA ILE A 203 -19.50 9.30 7.95
C ILE A 203 -19.11 10.71 7.51
N SER A 204 -18.41 10.85 6.38
CA SER A 204 -18.01 12.16 5.84
C SER A 204 -19.22 13.07 5.53
N ASN A 205 -20.30 12.50 4.99
CA ASN A 205 -21.52 13.24 4.73
C ASN A 205 -22.21 13.68 6.04
N LEU A 206 -22.29 12.78 7.03
CA LEU A 206 -22.84 13.09 8.35
C LEU A 206 -22.02 14.17 9.08
N ASP A 207 -20.70 14.13 9.00
CA ASP A 207 -19.84 15.15 9.59
C ASP A 207 -20.10 16.54 8.97
N SER A 208 -20.28 16.59 7.65
CA SER A 208 -20.61 17.84 6.95
C SER A 208 -22.01 18.36 7.32
N GLU A 209 -22.99 17.47 7.50
CA GLU A 209 -24.32 17.84 7.98
C GLU A 209 -24.28 18.35 9.43
N ILE A 210 -23.55 17.68 10.31
CA ILE A 210 -23.36 18.11 11.71
C ILE A 210 -22.72 19.50 11.77
N GLU A 211 -21.74 19.76 10.92
CA GLU A 211 -21.08 21.08 10.85
C GLU A 211 -22.05 22.18 10.36
N ASN A 212 -22.90 21.84 9.40
CA ASN A 212 -23.97 22.75 8.95
C ASN A 212 -25.02 23.02 10.05
N TYR A 213 -25.46 21.98 10.75
CA TYR A 213 -26.38 22.16 11.88
C TYR A 213 -25.78 22.99 13.02
N LYS A 214 -24.52 22.80 13.34
CA LYS A 214 -23.80 23.63 14.33
C LYS A 214 -23.76 25.10 13.92
N ARG A 215 -23.47 25.39 12.64
CA ARG A 215 -23.49 26.75 12.08
C ARG A 215 -24.89 27.39 12.21
N LEU A 216 -25.93 26.67 11.78
CA LEU A 216 -27.31 27.15 11.88
C LEU A 216 -27.73 27.43 13.33
N THR A 217 -27.37 26.54 14.25
CA THR A 217 -27.70 26.70 15.69
C THR A 217 -26.97 27.89 16.31
N ASN A 218 -25.73 28.14 15.93
CA ASN A 218 -24.98 29.31 16.40
C ASN A 218 -25.58 30.63 15.88
N ASN A 219 -25.93 30.67 14.59
CA ASN A 219 -26.57 31.86 14.01
C ASN A 219 -27.95 32.17 14.65
N LEU A 220 -28.71 31.15 15.06
CA LEU A 220 -29.98 31.32 15.76
C LEU A 220 -29.83 31.79 17.23
N LYS A 221 -28.67 31.58 17.84
CA LYS A 221 -28.38 32.04 19.20
C LYS A 221 -27.85 33.49 19.25
N GLU A 222 -27.38 34.00 18.12
CA GLU A 222 -26.89 35.37 18.00
C GLU A 222 -27.97 36.37 17.53
N GLN A 223 -29.16 35.89 17.19
CA GLN A 223 -30.39 36.67 16.95
C GLN A 223 -31.25 36.74 18.21
#